data_dd8515406cf05501e5ab5ea9432cb3b7
#
_entry.id   dd8515406cf05501e5ab5ea9432cb3b7
#
_cell.length_a   1.000
_cell.length_b   1.000
_cell.length_c   1.000
_cell.angle_alpha   90.00
_cell.angle_beta   90.00
_cell.angle_gamma   90.00
#
_symmetry.space_group_name_H-M   'P 1'
#
loop_
_entity.id
_entity.type
_entity.pdbx_description
1 polymer ?
#
loop_
_entity_poly.entity_id
_entity_poly.type
_entity_poly.pdbx_seq_one_letter_code
_entity_poly.pdbx_strand_id
1 'polypeptide(L)' 'MSIIAPVVGDWYRNSTGDLLEVVALDRSDATIEIQYFDGTVEELS' A
#
# COMPACT_ATOMS: atom_id res chain seq x y z
N MET A 1 18.49 -12.48 0.59
CA MET A 1 17.15 -12.13 0.10
C MET A 1 16.69 -10.83 0.72
N SER A 2 16.15 -9.97 -0.08
CA SER A 2 15.66 -8.71 0.42
C SER A 2 14.14 -8.73 0.49
N ILE A 3 13.62 -8.18 1.56
CA ILE A 3 12.20 -7.98 1.72
C ILE A 3 11.95 -6.49 1.66
N ILE A 4 11.09 -6.09 0.75
CA ILE A 4 10.74 -4.69 0.64
C ILE A 4 9.51 -4.45 1.51
N ALA A 5 9.72 -3.78 2.63
CA ALA A 5 8.62 -3.40 3.49
C ALA A 5 7.93 -2.17 2.90
N PRO A 6 6.61 -2.11 2.93
CA PRO A 6 5.91 -0.91 2.45
C PRO A 6 6.26 0.30 3.32
N VAL A 7 6.43 1.43 2.67
CA VAL A 7 6.77 2.68 3.33
C VAL A 7 5.65 3.68 3.08
N VAL A 8 5.16 4.29 4.13
CA VAL A 8 4.10 5.29 4.02
C VAL A 8 4.59 6.45 3.15
N GLY A 9 3.79 6.81 2.17
CA GLY A 9 4.13 7.86 1.22
C GLY A 9 4.73 7.38 -0.08
N ASP A 10 5.12 6.11 -0.15
CA ASP A 10 5.69 5.56 -1.38
C ASP A 10 4.58 5.10 -2.32
N TRP A 11 4.89 5.17 -3.60
CA TRP A 11 3.98 4.76 -4.66
C TRP A 11 4.40 3.41 -5.23
N TYR A 12 3.42 2.59 -5.53
CA TYR A 12 3.64 1.27 -6.10
C TYR A 12 2.70 1.07 -7.28
N ARG A 13 3.03 0.09 -8.11
CA ARG A 13 2.17 -0.32 -9.22
C ARG A 13 1.78 -1.78 -9.00
N ASN A 14 0.48 -2.05 -9.06
CA ASN A 14 0.02 -3.42 -8.89
C ASN A 14 0.10 -4.19 -10.22
N SER A 15 -0.31 -5.47 -10.19
CA SER A 15 -0.19 -6.34 -11.36
C SER A 15 -1.07 -5.91 -12.53
N THR A 16 -2.10 -5.12 -12.28
CA THR A 16 -2.96 -4.60 -13.33
C THR A 16 -2.49 -3.26 -13.87
N GLY A 17 -1.39 -2.73 -13.32
CA GLY A 17 -0.82 -1.48 -13.79
C GLY A 17 -1.33 -0.23 -13.09
N ASP A 18 -2.17 -0.39 -12.08
CA ASP A 18 -2.70 0.75 -11.34
C ASP A 18 -1.67 1.27 -10.34
N LEU A 19 -1.61 2.58 -10.21
CA LEU A 19 -0.75 3.22 -9.22
C LEU A 19 -1.50 3.32 -7.90
N LEU A 20 -0.77 3.06 -6.83
CA LEU A 20 -1.33 3.16 -5.48
C LEU A 20 -0.28 3.72 -4.54
N GLU A 21 -0.74 4.36 -3.48
CA GLU A 21 0.12 4.93 -2.46
C GLU A 21 -0.17 4.25 -1.12
N VAL A 22 0.89 3.93 -0.38
CA VAL A 22 0.73 3.44 0.99
C VAL A 22 0.46 4.65 1.87
N VAL A 23 -0.71 4.70 2.48
CA VAL A 23 -1.12 5.85 3.28
C VAL A 23 -1.07 5.58 4.78
N ALA A 24 -1.10 4.31 5.19
CA ALA A 24 -1.01 3.97 6.61
C ALA A 24 -0.53 2.54 6.79
N LEU A 25 0.14 2.32 7.91
CA LEU A 25 0.57 0.98 8.34
C LEU A 25 0.08 0.76 9.75
N ASP A 26 -0.55 -0.39 9.98
CA ASP A 26 -0.95 -0.79 11.32
C ASP A 26 -0.21 -2.06 11.69
N ARG A 27 0.79 -1.92 12.56
CA ARG A 27 1.61 -3.06 12.95
C ARG A 27 0.89 -3.98 13.91
N SER A 28 -0.05 -3.46 14.68
CA SER A 28 -0.81 -4.26 15.63
C SER A 28 -1.71 -5.27 14.91
N ASP A 29 -2.34 -4.82 13.85
CA ASP A 29 -3.25 -5.66 13.07
C ASP A 29 -2.57 -6.26 11.85
N ALA A 30 -1.31 -5.90 11.60
CA ALA A 30 -0.58 -6.33 10.42
C ALA A 30 -1.33 -5.97 9.14
N THR A 31 -1.90 -4.78 9.09
CA THR A 31 -2.65 -4.29 7.95
C THR A 31 -1.99 -3.08 7.33
N ILE A 32 -2.26 -2.90 6.05
CA ILE A 32 -1.74 -1.79 5.27
C ILE A 32 -2.91 -1.11 4.59
N GLU A 33 -3.00 0.20 4.71
CA GLU A 33 -3.99 0.96 3.97
C GLU A 33 -3.33 1.57 2.74
N ILE A 34 -3.94 1.36 1.59
CA ILE A 34 -3.45 1.91 0.34
C ILE A 34 -4.53 2.75 -0.31
N GLN A 35 -4.10 3.72 -1.08
CA GLN A 35 -5.02 4.57 -1.82
C GLN A 35 -4.62 4.52 -3.30
N TYR A 36 -5.59 4.18 -4.13
CA TYR A 36 -5.37 4.17 -5.57
C TYR A 36 -5.39 5.58 -6.12
N PHE A 37 -4.84 5.74 -7.30
CA PHE A 37 -4.73 7.04 -7.94
C PHE A 37 -6.10 7.71 -8.14
N ASP A 38 -7.15 6.93 -8.28
CA ASP A 38 -8.52 7.45 -8.44
C ASP A 38 -9.18 7.85 -7.13
N GLY A 39 -8.49 7.69 -6.00
CA GLY A 39 -9.01 8.05 -4.68
C GLY A 39 -9.59 6.90 -3.89
N THR A 40 -9.68 5.71 -4.48
CA THR A 40 -10.19 4.53 -3.77
C THR A 40 -9.21 4.09 -2.69
N VAL A 41 -9.73 3.81 -1.49
CA VAL A 41 -8.90 3.34 -0.37
C VAL A 41 -9.22 1.87 -0.12
N GLU A 42 -8.17 1.08 0.12
CA GLU A 42 -8.31 -0.34 0.38
C GLU A 42 -7.37 -0.76 1.49
N GLU A 43 -7.83 -1.71 2.31
CA GLU A 43 -7.02 -2.25 3.39
C GLU A 43 -6.56 -3.66 3.03
N LEU A 44 -5.28 -3.91 3.21
CA LEU A 44 -4.67 -5.22 2.95
C LEU A 44 -4.13 -5.80 4.24
N SER A 45 -4.27 -7.09 4.40
CA SER A 45 -3.76 -7.78 5.58
C SER A 45 -2.69 -8.80 5.22
#